data_679e23a5a190daeab5d4ed4a41082ce8
#
_entry.id   679e23a5a190daeab5d4ed4a41082ce8
#
_cell.length_a   1.000
_cell.length_b   1.000
_cell.length_c   1.000
_cell.angle_alpha   90.00
_cell.angle_beta   90.00
_cell.angle_gamma   90.00
#
_symmetry.space_group_name_H-M   'P 1'
#
loop_
_entity.id
_entity.type
_entity.pdbx_description
1 polymer ?
#
loop_
_entity_poly.entity_id
_entity_poly.type
_entity_poly.pdbx_seq_one_letter_code
_entity_poly.pdbx_strand_id
1 'polypeptide(L)'
;MNPYIALTRPGNAILTAIAVIAGAFIAAGPEIIEFQTEIAICCVSAMMLVGGGNALNDYNDRESDKENHPNRPIPSGEISAETALNYSHILLGSGLVILWFTLANWLVFLIALIGVLTLIAYENGLKAAGIAGNIAVGFMSGAVFLYAGMAVDNPGPTIWMFGLAFLATISREIIKDIQDLEGDRDRKTLPSRIGIDYSLNIAIMILVIAIGLSYTAINQFEGNALSAYIGGITIANVLMFLGIYNAKNKDFFTSQKNIKQGMGVAMLAFILAAGLI
;
A
#
# COMPACT_ATOMS: atom_id res chain seq x y z
N MET A 1 12.71 -17.92 -14.49
CA MET A 1 12.42 -16.49 -14.79
C MET A 1 13.74 -15.74 -14.67
N ASN A 2 13.97 -14.68 -15.48
CA ASN A 2 15.21 -13.90 -15.32
C ASN A 2 15.32 -13.41 -13.85
N PRO A 3 16.46 -13.60 -13.17
CA PRO A 3 16.57 -13.32 -11.74
C PRO A 3 16.41 -11.83 -11.39
N TYR A 4 16.76 -10.91 -12.28
CA TYR A 4 16.46 -9.47 -12.09
C TYR A 4 14.96 -9.16 -12.09
N ILE A 5 14.19 -9.83 -12.99
CA ILE A 5 12.74 -9.71 -13.00
C ILE A 5 12.15 -10.35 -11.74
N ALA A 6 12.68 -11.47 -11.28
CA ALA A 6 12.22 -12.12 -10.06
C ALA A 6 12.36 -11.21 -8.82
N LEU A 7 13.50 -10.51 -8.69
CA LEU A 7 13.73 -9.53 -7.62
C LEU A 7 12.68 -8.41 -7.59
N THR A 8 12.20 -7.93 -8.75
CA THR A 8 11.21 -6.84 -8.79
C THR A 8 9.82 -7.29 -8.38
N ARG A 9 9.55 -8.60 -8.28
CA ARG A 9 8.20 -9.16 -8.01
C ARG A 9 7.16 -8.55 -8.95
N PRO A 10 7.18 -8.86 -10.26
CA PRO A 10 6.42 -8.14 -11.28
C PRO A 10 4.91 -8.08 -11.00
N GLY A 11 4.35 -9.06 -10.30
CA GLY A 11 2.96 -9.01 -9.84
C GLY A 11 2.66 -7.80 -8.94
N ASN A 12 3.56 -7.49 -8.00
CA ASN A 12 3.41 -6.32 -7.13
C ASN A 12 3.54 -5.01 -7.93
N ALA A 13 4.50 -4.96 -8.87
CA ALA A 13 4.70 -3.79 -9.72
C ALA A 13 3.46 -3.50 -10.59
N ILE A 14 2.88 -4.53 -11.21
CA ILE A 14 1.64 -4.41 -12.00
C ILE A 14 0.47 -3.95 -11.13
N LEU A 15 0.28 -4.53 -9.94
CA LEU A 15 -0.76 -4.10 -9.01
C LEU A 15 -0.60 -2.65 -8.60
N THR A 16 0.63 -2.16 -8.44
CA THR A 16 0.89 -0.75 -8.13
C THR A 16 0.53 0.15 -9.31
N ALA A 17 0.87 -0.23 -10.55
CA ALA A 17 0.45 0.52 -11.74
C ALA A 17 -1.08 0.59 -11.85
N ILE A 18 -1.79 -0.52 -11.57
CA ILE A 18 -3.26 -0.54 -11.52
C ILE A 18 -3.78 0.42 -10.44
N ALA A 19 -3.15 0.47 -9.26
CA ALA A 19 -3.53 1.39 -8.19
C ALA A 19 -3.31 2.87 -8.58
N VAL A 20 -2.23 3.18 -9.32
CA VAL A 20 -1.98 4.52 -9.89
C VAL A 20 -3.10 4.90 -10.87
N ILE A 21 -3.43 4.02 -11.82
CA ILE A 21 -4.51 4.27 -12.79
C ILE A 21 -5.85 4.45 -12.06
N ALA A 22 -6.16 3.60 -11.08
CA ALA A 22 -7.37 3.70 -10.29
C ALA A 22 -7.44 5.03 -9.51
N GLY A 23 -6.34 5.45 -8.88
CA GLY A 23 -6.25 6.73 -8.17
C GLY A 23 -6.42 7.93 -9.12
N ALA A 24 -5.80 7.89 -10.31
CA ALA A 24 -5.96 8.91 -11.32
C ALA A 24 -7.42 8.98 -11.84
N PHE A 25 -8.07 7.83 -12.04
CA PHE A 25 -9.47 7.78 -12.43
C PHE A 25 -10.40 8.31 -11.33
N ILE A 26 -10.15 8.00 -10.08
CA ILE A 26 -10.89 8.55 -8.93
C ILE A 26 -10.77 10.08 -8.88
N ALA A 27 -9.61 10.61 -9.25
CA ALA A 27 -9.34 12.04 -9.26
C ALA A 27 -9.95 12.78 -10.46
N ALA A 28 -9.81 12.23 -11.67
CA ALA A 28 -10.15 12.89 -12.93
C ALA A 28 -11.43 12.36 -13.59
N GLY A 29 -12.00 11.24 -13.10
CA GLY A 29 -13.17 10.63 -13.74
C GLY A 29 -12.92 10.32 -15.23
N PRO A 30 -13.91 10.56 -16.09
CA PRO A 30 -13.76 10.36 -17.55
C PRO A 30 -12.68 11.23 -18.20
N GLU A 31 -12.29 12.34 -17.58
CA GLU A 31 -11.25 13.25 -18.09
C GLU A 31 -9.83 12.68 -17.94
N ILE A 32 -9.69 11.50 -17.31
CA ILE A 32 -8.41 10.77 -17.18
C ILE A 32 -7.67 10.65 -18.54
N ILE A 33 -8.40 10.65 -19.63
CA ILE A 33 -7.86 10.52 -21.00
C ILE A 33 -6.96 11.72 -21.38
N GLU A 34 -7.12 12.88 -20.73
CA GLU A 34 -6.29 14.06 -20.97
C GLU A 34 -4.90 13.95 -20.33
N PHE A 35 -4.73 13.04 -19.36
CA PHE A 35 -3.51 12.85 -18.55
C PHE A 35 -2.75 11.57 -18.89
N GLN A 36 -2.93 11.01 -20.11
CA GLN A 36 -2.35 9.69 -20.45
C GLN A 36 -0.82 9.65 -20.29
N THR A 37 -0.13 10.72 -20.66
CA THR A 37 1.32 10.81 -20.59
C THR A 37 1.79 10.83 -19.13
N GLU A 38 1.20 11.69 -18.29
CA GLU A 38 1.52 11.83 -16.87
C GLU A 38 1.28 10.51 -16.14
N ILE A 39 0.15 9.86 -16.40
CA ILE A 39 -0.21 8.57 -15.79
C ILE A 39 0.75 7.47 -16.25
N ALA A 40 1.11 7.42 -17.53
CA ALA A 40 2.06 6.44 -18.03
C ALA A 40 3.44 6.58 -17.36
N ILE A 41 3.94 7.82 -17.25
CA ILE A 41 5.19 8.13 -16.55
C ILE A 41 5.09 7.72 -15.07
N CYS A 42 3.99 8.07 -14.40
CA CYS A 42 3.73 7.70 -13.02
C CYS A 42 3.67 6.19 -12.81
N CYS A 43 3.03 5.44 -13.72
CA CYS A 43 3.00 3.98 -13.67
C CYS A 43 4.41 3.38 -13.79
N VAL A 44 5.20 3.83 -14.78
CA VAL A 44 6.58 3.35 -14.97
C VAL A 44 7.43 3.65 -13.74
N SER A 45 7.39 4.90 -13.24
CA SER A 45 8.12 5.27 -12.03
C SER A 45 7.69 4.41 -10.83
N ALA A 46 6.39 4.28 -10.56
CA ALA A 46 5.88 3.50 -9.44
C ALA A 46 6.29 2.02 -9.52
N MET A 47 6.29 1.42 -10.72
CA MET A 47 6.77 0.06 -10.95
C MET A 47 8.27 -0.07 -10.64
N MET A 48 9.08 0.93 -11.03
CA MET A 48 10.51 0.96 -10.72
C MET A 48 10.75 1.11 -9.22
N LEU A 49 10.04 2.03 -8.55
CA LEU A 49 10.15 2.25 -7.10
C LEU A 49 9.76 1.02 -6.30
N VAL A 50 8.65 0.35 -6.64
CA VAL A 50 8.23 -0.90 -5.98
C VAL A 50 9.19 -2.04 -6.30
N GLY A 51 9.67 -2.15 -7.54
CA GLY A 51 10.66 -3.15 -7.93
C GLY A 51 11.99 -2.98 -7.18
N GLY A 52 12.46 -1.74 -7.06
CA GLY A 52 13.64 -1.39 -6.28
C GLY A 52 13.45 -1.69 -4.79
N GLY A 53 12.26 -1.38 -4.24
CA GLY A 53 11.92 -1.71 -2.87
C GLY A 53 11.89 -3.22 -2.59
N ASN A 54 11.35 -4.02 -3.50
CA ASN A 54 11.37 -5.48 -3.38
C ASN A 54 12.81 -6.04 -3.42
N ALA A 55 13.66 -5.51 -4.29
CA ALA A 55 15.07 -5.91 -4.35
C ALA A 55 15.84 -5.52 -3.07
N LEU A 56 15.56 -4.34 -2.49
CA LEU A 56 16.13 -3.92 -1.20
C LEU A 56 15.68 -4.82 -0.05
N ASN A 57 14.40 -5.18 -0.04
CA ASN A 57 13.86 -6.10 0.95
C ASN A 57 14.54 -7.48 0.87
N ASP A 58 14.69 -8.04 -0.35
CA ASP A 58 15.38 -9.32 -0.54
C ASP A 58 16.86 -9.25 -0.13
N TYR A 59 17.54 -8.10 -0.34
CA TYR A 59 18.89 -7.87 0.16
C TYR A 59 18.95 -7.88 1.69
N ASN A 60 18.04 -7.16 2.36
CA ASN A 60 18.03 -7.06 3.81
C ASN A 60 17.62 -8.38 4.48
N ASP A 61 16.65 -9.10 3.91
CA ASP A 61 16.16 -10.37 4.43
C ASP A 61 17.00 -11.59 3.98
N ARG A 62 18.13 -11.42 3.26
CA ARG A 62 18.91 -12.49 2.61
C ARG A 62 19.33 -13.63 3.55
N GLU A 63 19.61 -13.34 4.82
CA GLU A 63 20.01 -14.39 5.77
C GLU A 63 18.81 -15.23 6.22
N SER A 64 17.69 -14.59 6.56
CA SER A 64 16.45 -15.28 6.93
C SER A 64 15.83 -16.01 5.73
N ASP A 65 16.00 -15.47 4.52
CA ASP A 65 15.51 -16.08 3.29
C ASP A 65 16.24 -17.38 2.91
N LYS A 66 17.45 -17.63 3.40
CA LYS A 66 18.13 -18.92 3.20
C LYS A 66 17.32 -20.08 3.77
N GLU A 67 16.62 -19.86 4.88
CA GLU A 67 15.79 -20.86 5.53
C GLU A 67 14.34 -20.84 5.02
N ASN A 68 13.75 -19.65 4.91
CA ASN A 68 12.33 -19.49 4.62
C ASN A 68 11.99 -19.49 3.12
N HIS A 69 12.91 -19.01 2.27
CA HIS A 69 12.71 -18.83 0.82
C HIS A 69 13.97 -19.18 0.01
N PRO A 70 14.51 -20.42 0.10
CA PRO A 70 15.79 -20.80 -0.50
C PRO A 70 15.82 -20.64 -2.03
N ASN A 71 14.67 -20.58 -2.69
CA ASN A 71 14.55 -20.44 -4.14
C ASN A 71 14.54 -18.98 -4.63
N ARG A 72 14.66 -17.98 -3.73
CA ARG A 72 14.80 -16.58 -4.15
C ARG A 72 16.18 -16.33 -4.80
N PRO A 73 16.31 -15.32 -5.69
CA PRO A 73 17.53 -15.09 -6.46
C PRO A 73 18.83 -14.93 -5.64
N ILE A 74 18.77 -14.31 -4.46
CA ILE A 74 19.96 -14.14 -3.61
C ILE A 74 20.31 -15.43 -2.85
N PRO A 75 19.39 -16.08 -2.11
CA PRO A 75 19.67 -17.35 -1.44
C PRO A 75 20.09 -18.49 -2.37
N SER A 76 19.50 -18.56 -3.58
CA SER A 76 19.84 -19.57 -4.60
C SER A 76 21.20 -19.35 -5.25
N GLY A 77 21.83 -18.17 -5.07
CA GLY A 77 23.09 -17.80 -5.70
C GLY A 77 22.98 -17.34 -7.15
N GLU A 78 21.77 -17.16 -7.69
CA GLU A 78 21.55 -16.64 -9.05
C GLU A 78 22.02 -15.19 -9.21
N ILE A 79 21.95 -14.39 -8.15
CA ILE A 79 22.45 -13.00 -8.08
C ILE A 79 23.18 -12.80 -6.77
N SER A 80 24.33 -12.09 -6.80
CA SER A 80 25.03 -11.70 -5.57
C SER A 80 24.22 -10.64 -4.80
N ALA A 81 24.37 -10.63 -3.47
CA ALA A 81 23.70 -9.62 -2.62
C ALA A 81 24.08 -8.19 -3.03
N GLU A 82 25.36 -7.95 -3.37
CA GLU A 82 25.86 -6.64 -3.84
C GLU A 82 25.18 -6.22 -5.15
N THR A 83 25.05 -7.16 -6.10
CA THR A 83 24.36 -6.89 -7.38
C THR A 83 22.90 -6.55 -7.16
N ALA A 84 22.20 -7.25 -6.25
CA ALA A 84 20.82 -6.97 -5.91
C ALA A 84 20.65 -5.59 -5.25
N LEU A 85 21.57 -5.20 -4.36
CA LEU A 85 21.57 -3.88 -3.73
C LEU A 85 21.78 -2.77 -4.76
N ASN A 86 22.78 -2.92 -5.65
CA ASN A 86 23.04 -1.95 -6.71
C ASN A 86 21.86 -1.83 -7.67
N TYR A 87 21.23 -2.95 -8.02
CA TYR A 87 20.02 -2.96 -8.85
C TYR A 87 18.84 -2.24 -8.18
N SER A 88 18.64 -2.43 -6.87
CA SER A 88 17.67 -1.68 -6.09
C SER A 88 17.91 -0.17 -6.18
N HIS A 89 19.14 0.29 -5.93
CA HIS A 89 19.50 1.72 -6.00
C HIS A 89 19.27 2.32 -7.39
N ILE A 90 19.61 1.56 -8.45
CA ILE A 90 19.37 1.99 -9.84
C ILE A 90 17.87 2.16 -10.07
N LEU A 91 17.02 1.20 -9.67
CA LEU A 91 15.58 1.28 -9.86
C LEU A 91 14.97 2.44 -9.07
N LEU A 92 15.31 2.59 -7.79
CA LEU A 92 14.81 3.68 -6.94
C LEU A 92 15.24 5.05 -7.49
N GLY A 93 16.52 5.20 -7.83
CA GLY A 93 17.08 6.44 -8.40
C GLY A 93 16.45 6.78 -9.75
N SER A 94 16.35 5.82 -10.66
CA SER A 94 15.77 6.04 -11.99
C SER A 94 14.28 6.36 -11.93
N GLY A 95 13.53 5.71 -11.01
CA GLY A 95 12.11 6.03 -10.78
C GLY A 95 11.90 7.47 -10.32
N LEU A 96 12.77 8.01 -9.45
CA LEU A 96 12.71 9.42 -9.04
C LEU A 96 13.18 10.37 -10.15
N VAL A 97 14.25 10.01 -10.85
CA VAL A 97 14.82 10.84 -11.93
C VAL A 97 13.81 11.06 -13.06
N ILE A 98 13.08 10.00 -13.47
CA ILE A 98 12.07 10.15 -14.52
C ILE A 98 10.98 11.16 -14.12
N LEU A 99 10.52 11.15 -12.87
CA LEU A 99 9.52 12.12 -12.39
C LEU A 99 10.05 13.53 -12.41
N TRP A 100 11.28 13.75 -11.95
CA TRP A 100 11.88 15.06 -11.86
C TRP A 100 12.03 15.75 -13.23
N PHE A 101 12.42 14.98 -14.25
CA PHE A 101 12.70 15.54 -15.57
C PHE A 101 11.50 15.54 -16.54
N THR A 102 10.44 14.78 -16.25
CA THR A 102 9.33 14.61 -17.20
C THR A 102 8.01 15.23 -16.74
N LEU A 103 7.81 15.45 -15.44
CA LEU A 103 6.57 16.03 -14.92
C LEU A 103 6.77 17.48 -14.45
N ALA A 104 5.81 18.31 -14.80
CA ALA A 104 5.78 19.71 -14.35
C ALA A 104 5.37 19.83 -12.88
N ASN A 105 4.55 18.89 -12.38
CA ASN A 105 4.09 18.92 -10.99
C ASN A 105 5.13 18.27 -10.05
N TRP A 106 5.94 19.11 -9.41
CA TRP A 106 6.97 18.68 -8.45
C TRP A 106 6.42 17.95 -7.21
N LEU A 107 5.13 18.11 -6.90
CA LEU A 107 4.51 17.40 -5.76
C LEU A 107 4.44 15.89 -5.99
N VAL A 108 4.31 15.46 -7.25
CA VAL A 108 4.38 14.03 -7.61
C VAL A 108 5.75 13.44 -7.23
N PHE A 109 6.83 14.16 -7.59
CA PHE A 109 8.19 13.78 -7.19
C PHE A 109 8.37 13.79 -5.67
N LEU A 110 7.83 14.80 -4.97
CA LEU A 110 7.96 14.91 -3.51
C LEU A 110 7.29 13.74 -2.81
N ILE A 111 6.08 13.35 -3.22
CA ILE A 111 5.37 12.19 -2.63
C ILE A 111 6.15 10.90 -2.88
N ALA A 112 6.66 10.71 -4.10
CA ALA A 112 7.49 9.55 -4.43
C ALA A 112 8.77 9.51 -3.60
N LEU A 113 9.46 10.65 -3.44
CA LEU A 113 10.66 10.78 -2.61
C LEU A 113 10.37 10.43 -1.14
N ILE A 114 9.30 10.97 -0.57
CA ILE A 114 8.88 10.63 0.80
C ILE A 114 8.57 9.13 0.92
N GLY A 115 7.92 8.54 -0.10
CA GLY A 115 7.68 7.10 -0.17
C GLY A 115 8.97 6.29 -0.15
N VAL A 116 9.97 6.67 -0.97
CA VAL A 116 11.29 6.02 -1.01
C VAL A 116 12.03 6.17 0.33
N LEU A 117 12.03 7.37 0.92
CA LEU A 117 12.66 7.58 2.23
C LEU A 117 11.98 6.76 3.33
N THR A 118 10.65 6.65 3.29
CA THR A 118 9.86 5.80 4.21
C THR A 118 10.21 4.33 4.04
N LEU A 119 10.32 3.85 2.79
CA LEU A 119 10.74 2.49 2.47
C LEU A 119 12.15 2.19 3.02
N ILE A 120 13.12 3.08 2.77
CA ILE A 120 14.49 2.93 3.27
C ILE A 120 14.49 2.91 4.81
N ALA A 121 13.76 3.80 5.46
CA ALA A 121 13.63 3.82 6.91
C ALA A 121 12.97 2.54 7.45
N TYR A 122 11.94 2.03 6.74
CA TYR A 122 11.28 0.77 7.08
C TYR A 122 12.26 -0.39 7.06
N GLU A 123 13.00 -0.56 5.98
CA GLU A 123 13.97 -1.64 5.83
C GLU A 123 15.16 -1.52 6.78
N ASN A 124 15.55 -0.29 7.19
CA ASN A 124 16.69 -0.04 8.08
C ASN A 124 16.33 -0.03 9.58
N GLY A 125 15.09 -0.35 9.97
CA GLY A 125 14.78 -0.45 11.39
C GLY A 125 13.31 -0.29 11.78
N LEU A 126 12.48 0.45 11.03
CA LEU A 126 11.07 0.60 11.39
C LEU A 126 10.30 -0.72 11.31
N LYS A 127 10.73 -1.67 10.45
CA LYS A 127 10.21 -3.04 10.37
C LYS A 127 10.18 -3.75 11.73
N ALA A 128 11.15 -3.46 12.61
CA ALA A 128 11.24 -4.01 13.96
C ALA A 128 10.78 -3.01 15.05
N ALA A 129 10.23 -1.86 14.70
CA ALA A 129 9.91 -0.79 15.64
C ALA A 129 8.45 -0.80 16.13
N GLY A 130 7.71 -1.90 15.94
CA GLY A 130 6.32 -2.05 16.33
C GLY A 130 5.40 -1.16 15.49
N ILE A 131 4.55 -0.36 16.15
CA ILE A 131 3.55 0.47 15.46
C ILE A 131 4.15 1.43 14.40
N ALA A 132 5.40 1.87 14.57
CA ALA A 132 6.06 2.73 13.59
C ALA A 132 6.25 2.03 12.24
N GLY A 133 6.53 0.72 12.23
CA GLY A 133 6.56 -0.10 11.02
C GLY A 133 5.19 -0.17 10.35
N ASN A 134 4.13 -0.40 11.13
CA ASN A 134 2.77 -0.49 10.62
C ASN A 134 2.29 0.85 10.03
N ILE A 135 2.67 1.98 10.65
CA ILE A 135 2.44 3.34 10.13
C ILE A 135 3.17 3.54 8.79
N ALA A 136 4.44 3.12 8.68
CA ALA A 136 5.20 3.23 7.45
C ALA A 136 4.56 2.44 6.29
N VAL A 137 4.14 1.19 6.54
CA VAL A 137 3.43 0.36 5.54
C VAL A 137 2.08 0.98 5.17
N GLY A 138 1.32 1.46 6.16
CA GLY A 138 0.06 2.18 5.92
C GLY A 138 0.26 3.42 5.05
N PHE A 139 1.27 4.25 5.37
CA PHE A 139 1.60 5.43 4.59
C PHE A 139 1.93 5.07 3.14
N MET A 140 2.83 4.13 2.90
CA MET A 140 3.19 3.70 1.54
C MET A 140 1.98 3.16 0.77
N SER A 141 1.07 2.43 1.44
CA SER A 141 -0.14 1.88 0.81
C SER A 141 -1.15 2.98 0.42
N GLY A 142 -1.28 4.02 1.22
CA GLY A 142 -2.16 5.15 0.93
C GLY A 142 -1.55 6.14 -0.05
N ALA A 143 -0.25 6.42 0.06
CA ALA A 143 0.45 7.45 -0.70
C ALA A 143 0.35 7.27 -2.22
N VAL A 144 0.15 6.04 -2.72
CA VAL A 144 -0.08 5.75 -4.14
C VAL A 144 -1.30 6.50 -4.69
N PHE A 145 -2.34 6.70 -3.89
CA PHE A 145 -3.54 7.44 -4.31
C PHE A 145 -3.28 8.94 -4.38
N LEU A 146 -2.59 9.52 -3.39
CA LEU A 146 -2.17 10.92 -3.44
C LEU A 146 -1.24 11.19 -4.62
N TYR A 147 -0.28 10.29 -4.85
CA TYR A 147 0.64 10.33 -5.97
C TYR A 147 -0.11 10.40 -7.30
N ALA A 148 -1.13 9.54 -7.47
CA ALA A 148 -1.96 9.51 -8.66
C ALA A 148 -2.83 10.78 -8.82
N GLY A 149 -3.44 11.26 -7.72
CA GLY A 149 -4.23 12.49 -7.74
C GLY A 149 -3.42 13.73 -8.07
N MET A 150 -2.16 13.81 -7.57
CA MET A 150 -1.23 14.88 -7.93
C MET A 150 -0.79 14.82 -9.39
N ALA A 151 -0.72 13.63 -9.99
CA ALA A 151 -0.37 13.46 -11.40
C ALA A 151 -1.41 14.05 -12.37
N VAL A 152 -2.67 14.13 -11.92
CA VAL A 152 -3.79 14.73 -12.67
C VAL A 152 -4.26 16.07 -12.08
N ASP A 153 -3.41 16.73 -11.27
CA ASP A 153 -3.64 18.03 -10.63
C ASP A 153 -4.93 18.12 -9.78
N ASN A 154 -5.51 16.99 -9.37
CA ASN A 154 -6.72 16.94 -8.55
C ASN A 154 -6.58 15.94 -7.38
N PRO A 155 -5.84 16.26 -6.31
CA PRO A 155 -5.65 15.36 -5.17
C PRO A 155 -6.89 15.25 -4.25
N GLY A 156 -7.89 16.13 -4.37
CA GLY A 156 -9.02 16.23 -3.46
C GLY A 156 -9.71 14.88 -3.19
N PRO A 157 -10.23 14.18 -4.21
CA PRO A 157 -10.86 12.86 -4.02
C PRO A 157 -9.91 11.80 -3.49
N THR A 158 -8.62 11.86 -3.85
CA THR A 158 -7.62 10.86 -3.46
C THR A 158 -7.11 11.03 -2.03
N ILE A 159 -7.31 12.19 -1.39
CA ILE A 159 -7.02 12.38 0.03
C ILE A 159 -7.87 11.42 0.88
N TRP A 160 -9.15 11.22 0.52
CA TRP A 160 -10.01 10.25 1.20
C TRP A 160 -9.50 8.82 1.03
N MET A 161 -9.13 8.44 -0.20
CA MET A 161 -8.53 7.12 -0.48
C MET A 161 -7.24 6.91 0.29
N PHE A 162 -6.37 7.92 0.35
CA PHE A 162 -5.16 7.88 1.18
C PHE A 162 -5.51 7.57 2.64
N GLY A 163 -6.41 8.35 3.25
CA GLY A 163 -6.76 8.20 4.66
C GLY A 163 -7.35 6.82 4.97
N LEU A 164 -8.27 6.34 4.13
CA LEU A 164 -8.91 5.04 4.29
C LEU A 164 -7.93 3.88 4.11
N ALA A 165 -7.11 3.91 3.05
CA ALA A 165 -6.09 2.89 2.80
C ALA A 165 -5.01 2.89 3.90
N PHE A 166 -4.58 4.06 4.36
CA PHE A 166 -3.63 4.23 5.46
C PHE A 166 -4.12 3.55 6.74
N LEU A 167 -5.32 3.93 7.22
CA LEU A 167 -5.87 3.41 8.47
C LEU A 167 -6.19 1.90 8.38
N ALA A 168 -6.83 1.47 7.30
CA ALA A 168 -7.17 0.05 7.13
C ALA A 168 -5.91 -0.83 7.03
N THR A 169 -4.84 -0.32 6.38
CA THR A 169 -3.56 -1.04 6.30
C THR A 169 -2.90 -1.13 7.67
N ILE A 170 -2.84 -0.04 8.46
CA ILE A 170 -2.28 -0.11 9.83
C ILE A 170 -3.01 -1.15 10.66
N SER A 171 -4.35 -1.13 10.66
CA SER A 171 -5.15 -2.13 11.38
C SER A 171 -4.81 -3.54 10.94
N ARG A 172 -4.76 -3.78 9.63
CA ARG A 172 -4.45 -5.10 9.08
C ARG A 172 -3.04 -5.56 9.43
N GLU A 173 -2.04 -4.68 9.37
CA GLU A 173 -0.65 -5.03 9.73
C GLU A 173 -0.52 -5.35 11.22
N ILE A 174 -1.22 -4.64 12.13
CA ILE A 174 -1.26 -5.00 13.55
C ILE A 174 -1.87 -6.39 13.76
N ILE A 175 -2.97 -6.72 13.06
CA ILE A 175 -3.60 -8.04 13.14
C ILE A 175 -2.66 -9.13 12.59
N LYS A 176 -1.92 -8.82 11.53
CA LYS A 176 -0.90 -9.70 10.98
C LYS A 176 0.25 -9.94 11.97
N ASP A 177 0.74 -8.88 12.62
CA ASP A 177 1.76 -9.02 13.67
C ASP A 177 1.30 -9.92 14.84
N ILE A 178 -0.01 -9.89 15.16
CA ILE A 178 -0.60 -10.79 16.15
C ILE A 178 -0.58 -12.25 15.65
N GLN A 179 -0.94 -12.47 14.39
CA GLN A 179 -0.93 -13.80 13.79
C GLN A 179 0.48 -14.40 13.73
N ASP A 180 1.47 -13.58 13.38
CA ASP A 180 2.84 -14.00 13.16
C ASP A 180 3.69 -14.03 14.44
N LEU A 181 3.10 -13.68 15.62
CA LEU A 181 3.81 -13.47 16.88
C LEU A 181 4.64 -14.70 17.35
N GLU A 182 4.15 -15.91 17.12
CA GLU A 182 4.86 -17.14 17.51
C GLU A 182 6.06 -17.43 16.60
N GLY A 183 5.97 -17.02 15.32
CA GLY A 183 7.03 -17.21 14.32
C GLY A 183 8.09 -16.11 14.31
N ASP A 184 7.73 -14.89 14.68
CA ASP A 184 8.57 -13.68 14.59
C ASP A 184 9.20 -13.31 15.95
N ARG A 185 9.82 -14.25 16.63
CA ARG A 185 10.38 -14.08 18.00
C ARG A 185 11.41 -12.94 18.11
N ASP A 186 12.12 -12.65 17.04
CA ASP A 186 13.19 -11.62 17.02
C ASP A 186 12.68 -10.22 16.71
N ARG A 187 11.42 -10.06 16.31
CA ARG A 187 10.83 -8.76 15.98
C ARG A 187 10.11 -8.15 17.19
N LYS A 188 10.44 -6.89 17.48
CA LYS A 188 9.77 -6.11 18.54
C LYS A 188 8.49 -5.48 18.00
N THR A 189 7.54 -6.30 17.52
CA THR A 189 6.23 -5.87 17.02
C THR A 189 5.36 -5.30 18.15
N LEU A 190 4.24 -4.65 17.80
CA LEU A 190 3.34 -4.09 18.80
C LEU A 190 2.81 -5.16 19.77
N PRO A 191 2.31 -6.33 19.31
CA PRO A 191 1.82 -7.37 20.21
C PRO A 191 2.92 -7.98 21.12
N SER A 192 4.18 -7.98 20.68
CA SER A 192 5.27 -8.45 21.55
C SER A 192 5.57 -7.47 22.71
N ARG A 193 5.20 -6.18 22.56
CA ARG A 193 5.45 -5.13 23.57
C ARG A 193 4.31 -4.94 24.56
N ILE A 194 3.07 -4.93 24.08
CA ILE A 194 1.90 -4.58 24.89
C ILE A 194 0.88 -5.73 25.02
N GLY A 195 1.16 -6.89 24.41
CA GLY A 195 0.28 -8.05 24.43
C GLY A 195 -0.77 -8.04 23.32
N ILE A 196 -1.37 -9.22 23.09
CA ILE A 196 -2.32 -9.49 22.01
C ILE A 196 -3.59 -8.64 22.17
N ASP A 197 -4.20 -8.66 23.35
CA ASP A 197 -5.51 -8.04 23.58
C ASP A 197 -5.47 -6.50 23.39
N TYR A 198 -4.43 -5.85 23.91
CA TYR A 198 -4.26 -4.40 23.73
C TYR A 198 -3.99 -4.05 22.26
N SER A 199 -3.14 -4.83 21.59
CA SER A 199 -2.84 -4.62 20.17
C SER A 199 -4.08 -4.82 19.31
N LEU A 200 -4.89 -5.84 19.58
CA LEU A 200 -6.13 -6.11 18.89
C LEU A 200 -7.14 -4.96 19.08
N ASN A 201 -7.28 -4.44 20.31
CA ASN A 201 -8.15 -3.31 20.57
C ASN A 201 -7.72 -2.05 19.81
N ILE A 202 -6.42 -1.78 19.72
CA ILE A 202 -5.88 -0.67 18.91
C ILE A 202 -6.20 -0.89 17.42
N ALA A 203 -5.98 -2.08 16.89
CA ALA A 203 -6.29 -2.41 15.49
C ALA A 203 -7.78 -2.20 15.19
N ILE A 204 -8.67 -2.69 16.06
CA ILE A 204 -10.13 -2.51 15.93
C ILE A 204 -10.50 -1.03 15.99
N MET A 205 -9.96 -0.27 16.93
CA MET A 205 -10.23 1.17 17.05
C MET A 205 -9.86 1.91 15.76
N ILE A 206 -8.67 1.64 15.21
CA ILE A 206 -8.21 2.25 13.95
C ILE A 206 -9.15 1.88 12.79
N LEU A 207 -9.58 0.62 12.72
CA LEU A 207 -10.49 0.17 11.65
C LEU A 207 -11.89 0.80 11.79
N VAL A 208 -12.40 0.96 13.00
CA VAL A 208 -13.66 1.65 13.26
C VAL A 208 -13.57 3.13 12.87
N ILE A 209 -12.45 3.79 13.13
CA ILE A 209 -12.19 5.16 12.67
C ILE A 209 -12.20 5.21 11.13
N ALA A 210 -11.56 4.25 10.45
CA ALA A 210 -11.58 4.17 8.98
C ALA A 210 -13.01 4.00 8.46
N ILE A 211 -13.82 3.13 9.06
CA ILE A 211 -15.24 2.93 8.71
C ILE A 211 -16.02 4.24 8.90
N GLY A 212 -15.84 4.94 10.02
CA GLY A 212 -16.49 6.23 10.26
C GLY A 212 -16.06 7.29 9.24
N LEU A 213 -14.78 7.37 8.96
CA LEU A 213 -14.21 8.31 7.98
C LEU A 213 -14.73 8.04 6.55
N SER A 214 -15.03 6.79 6.19
CA SER A 214 -15.56 6.46 4.87
C SER A 214 -16.92 7.13 4.58
N TYR A 215 -17.73 7.37 5.60
CA TYR A 215 -19.00 8.08 5.44
C TYR A 215 -18.84 9.59 5.26
N THR A 216 -17.74 10.19 5.70
CA THR A 216 -17.50 11.62 5.48
C THR A 216 -17.15 11.95 4.03
N ALA A 217 -16.67 10.98 3.26
CA ALA A 217 -16.42 11.12 1.83
C ALA A 217 -17.72 11.22 0.98
N ILE A 218 -18.87 10.97 1.57
CA ILE A 218 -20.18 11.12 0.93
C ILE A 218 -20.35 12.54 0.33
N ASN A 219 -19.79 13.56 0.98
CA ASN A 219 -19.86 14.95 0.54
C ASN A 219 -19.11 15.23 -0.79
N GLN A 220 -18.37 14.26 -1.33
CA GLN A 220 -17.71 14.36 -2.62
C GLN A 220 -18.61 13.99 -3.81
N PHE A 221 -19.77 13.40 -3.55
CA PHE A 221 -20.63 12.81 -4.57
C PHE A 221 -22.06 13.33 -4.49
N GLU A 222 -22.73 13.38 -5.64
CA GLU A 222 -24.15 13.76 -5.77
C GLU A 222 -24.90 12.76 -6.68
N GLY A 223 -26.21 12.76 -6.65
CA GLY A 223 -27.07 11.99 -7.54
C GLY A 223 -26.74 10.49 -7.61
N ASN A 224 -26.55 9.98 -8.82
CA ASN A 224 -26.24 8.56 -9.05
C ASN A 224 -24.85 8.17 -8.51
N ALA A 225 -23.87 9.07 -8.58
CA ALA A 225 -22.53 8.85 -8.03
C ALA A 225 -22.58 8.63 -6.50
N LEU A 226 -23.38 9.44 -5.80
CA LEU A 226 -23.62 9.29 -4.36
C LEU A 226 -24.25 7.93 -4.04
N SER A 227 -25.28 7.53 -4.81
CA SER A 227 -25.96 6.24 -4.61
C SER A 227 -25.01 5.05 -4.81
N ALA A 228 -24.17 5.10 -5.86
CA ALA A 228 -23.15 4.09 -6.15
C ALA A 228 -22.09 4.02 -5.05
N TYR A 229 -21.62 5.19 -4.57
CA TYR A 229 -20.68 5.27 -3.46
C TYR A 229 -21.25 4.65 -2.18
N ILE A 230 -22.45 5.07 -1.75
CA ILE A 230 -23.09 4.58 -0.52
C ILE A 230 -23.28 3.06 -0.60
N GLY A 231 -23.76 2.54 -1.73
CA GLY A 231 -23.96 1.10 -1.91
C GLY A 231 -22.65 0.32 -1.79
N GLY A 232 -21.60 0.76 -2.50
CA GLY A 232 -20.30 0.11 -2.48
C GLY A 232 -19.60 0.22 -1.12
N ILE A 233 -19.60 1.41 -0.50
CA ILE A 233 -18.93 1.60 0.80
C ILE A 233 -19.64 0.84 1.92
N THR A 234 -20.96 0.66 1.84
CA THR A 234 -21.72 -0.16 2.79
C THR A 234 -21.25 -1.62 2.72
N ILE A 235 -21.12 -2.18 1.51
CA ILE A 235 -20.60 -3.54 1.32
C ILE A 235 -19.15 -3.66 1.86
N ALA A 236 -18.30 -2.68 1.57
CA ALA A 236 -16.93 -2.63 2.07
C ALA A 236 -16.91 -2.64 3.61
N ASN A 237 -17.76 -1.83 4.24
CA ASN A 237 -17.83 -1.73 5.70
C ASN A 237 -18.38 -3.01 6.34
N VAL A 238 -19.32 -3.72 5.71
CA VAL A 238 -19.76 -5.06 6.16
C VAL A 238 -18.58 -6.03 6.17
N LEU A 239 -17.75 -6.05 5.13
CA LEU A 239 -16.55 -6.90 5.10
C LEU A 239 -15.54 -6.51 6.20
N MET A 240 -15.37 -5.22 6.47
CA MET A 240 -14.52 -4.75 7.57
C MET A 240 -15.06 -5.15 8.94
N PHE A 241 -16.39 -5.07 9.16
CA PHE A 241 -17.01 -5.58 10.39
C PHE A 241 -16.88 -7.09 10.54
N LEU A 242 -16.98 -7.88 9.46
CA LEU A 242 -16.67 -9.30 9.48
C LEU A 242 -15.18 -9.54 9.82
N GLY A 243 -14.27 -8.67 9.35
CA GLY A 243 -12.88 -8.68 9.76
C GLY A 243 -12.72 -8.50 11.27
N ILE A 244 -13.39 -7.51 11.86
CA ILE A 244 -13.40 -7.29 13.32
C ILE A 244 -13.96 -8.51 14.08
N TYR A 245 -15.07 -9.05 13.61
CA TYR A 245 -15.69 -10.24 14.22
C TYR A 245 -14.74 -11.44 14.24
N ASN A 246 -14.09 -11.73 13.10
CA ASN A 246 -13.13 -12.84 13.01
C ASN A 246 -11.89 -12.61 13.88
N ALA A 247 -11.38 -11.37 13.94
CA ALA A 247 -10.26 -11.01 14.80
C ALA A 247 -10.57 -11.26 16.30
N LYS A 248 -11.77 -10.88 16.75
CA LYS A 248 -12.24 -11.14 18.11
C LYS A 248 -12.38 -12.63 18.41
N ASN A 249 -12.71 -13.45 17.41
CA ASN A 249 -12.76 -14.90 17.52
C ASN A 249 -11.38 -15.58 17.30
N LYS A 250 -10.29 -14.79 17.26
CA LYS A 250 -8.90 -15.25 17.06
C LYS A 250 -8.64 -15.92 15.70
N ASP A 251 -9.53 -15.74 14.72
CA ASP A 251 -9.30 -16.11 13.32
C ASP A 251 -8.67 -14.93 12.58
N PHE A 252 -7.39 -14.71 12.85
CA PHE A 252 -6.64 -13.59 12.30
C PHE A 252 -6.43 -13.70 10.79
N PHE A 253 -6.32 -14.91 10.26
CA PHE A 253 -6.17 -15.15 8.83
C PHE A 253 -7.41 -14.68 8.06
N THR A 254 -8.60 -15.12 8.44
CA THR A 254 -9.86 -14.71 7.81
C THR A 254 -10.14 -13.23 8.05
N SER A 255 -9.77 -12.69 9.22
CA SER A 255 -9.85 -11.26 9.52
C SER A 255 -9.08 -10.42 8.50
N GLN A 256 -7.81 -10.69 8.29
CA GLN A 256 -6.99 -9.98 7.31
C GLN A 256 -7.55 -10.07 5.88
N LYS A 257 -8.04 -11.26 5.50
CA LYS A 257 -8.66 -11.48 4.19
C LYS A 257 -9.89 -10.60 4.00
N ASN A 258 -10.76 -10.52 5.00
CA ASN A 258 -11.97 -9.71 4.96
C ASN A 258 -11.64 -8.21 4.90
N ILE A 259 -10.67 -7.75 5.69
CA ILE A 259 -10.22 -6.35 5.64
C ILE A 259 -9.66 -6.02 4.25
N LYS A 260 -8.81 -6.88 3.69
CA LYS A 260 -8.25 -6.70 2.34
C LYS A 260 -9.35 -6.65 1.26
N GLN A 261 -10.35 -7.53 1.36
CA GLN A 261 -11.51 -7.52 0.47
C GLN A 261 -12.32 -6.23 0.62
N GLY A 262 -12.57 -5.78 1.86
CA GLY A 262 -13.24 -4.51 2.15
C GLY A 262 -12.51 -3.32 1.54
N MET A 263 -11.17 -3.26 1.64
CA MET A 263 -10.36 -2.22 0.98
C MET A 263 -10.54 -2.23 -0.55
N GLY A 264 -10.53 -3.43 -1.17
CA GLY A 264 -10.75 -3.56 -2.61
C GLY A 264 -12.15 -3.10 -3.04
N VAL A 265 -13.19 -3.46 -2.28
CA VAL A 265 -14.57 -3.01 -2.54
C VAL A 265 -14.72 -1.52 -2.33
N ALA A 266 -14.08 -0.93 -1.30
CA ALA A 266 -14.06 0.51 -1.11
C ALA A 266 -13.43 1.25 -2.30
N MET A 267 -12.30 0.76 -2.81
CA MET A 267 -11.68 1.31 -4.01
C MET A 267 -12.62 1.25 -5.23
N LEU A 268 -13.31 0.12 -5.43
CA LEU A 268 -14.30 -0.02 -6.49
C LEU A 268 -15.47 0.94 -6.32
N ALA A 269 -15.92 1.21 -5.09
CA ALA A 269 -16.96 2.19 -4.82
C ALA A 269 -16.58 3.60 -5.26
N PHE A 270 -15.34 4.03 -4.98
CA PHE A 270 -14.80 5.30 -5.46
C PHE A 270 -14.70 5.35 -6.98
N ILE A 271 -14.20 4.27 -7.62
CA ILE A 271 -14.08 4.19 -9.08
C ILE A 271 -15.45 4.30 -9.75
N LEU A 272 -16.45 3.56 -9.26
CA LEU A 272 -17.80 3.60 -9.81
C LEU A 272 -18.44 4.97 -9.63
N ALA A 273 -18.27 5.60 -8.48
CA ALA A 273 -18.77 6.94 -8.24
C ALA A 273 -18.09 7.98 -9.14
N ALA A 274 -16.76 7.92 -9.28
CA ALA A 274 -16.01 8.83 -10.17
C ALA A 274 -16.40 8.69 -11.66
N GLY A 275 -16.77 7.47 -12.09
CA GLY A 275 -17.25 7.23 -13.47
C GLY A 275 -18.69 7.73 -13.73
N LEU A 276 -19.41 8.20 -12.72
CA LEU A 276 -20.78 8.71 -12.81
C LEU A 276 -20.89 10.24 -12.62
N ILE A 277 -19.77 10.91 -12.33
CA ILE A 277 -19.64 12.37 -12.28
C ILE A 277 -19.51 12.88 -13.71
#